data_1b0cfbb66a674d194abbfc9b9b408a6e
#
_entry.id   1b0cfbb66a674d194abbfc9b9b408a6e
#
_cell.length_a   1.000
_cell.length_b   1.000
_cell.length_c   1.000
_cell.angle_alpha   90.00
_cell.angle_beta   90.00
_cell.angle_gamma   90.00
#
_symmetry.space_group_name_H-M   'P 1'
#
loop_
_entity.id
_entity.type
_entity.pdbx_description
1 polymer ?
#
loop_
_entity_poly.entity_id
_entity_poly.type
_entity_poly.pdbx_seq_one_letter_code
_entity_poly.pdbx_strand_id
1 'polypeptide(L)'
;MAKGSRIFKIKFFISDMDRHCYEQLDLTVAQHPSESLERLLAKLLALGLEYEPGLKFGAGVSTDDAPIWLRNDYEDVQHWIEVGQPDLERLGKLNKRHPKVTLYTYGANAHRWWNQHGAALSALKRLKLVQLESEAIELLVKGLSAGFELQLNRQEDALYLGLNDQQAEMKLLCLQPGWQA
;
A
#
# COMPACT_ATOMS: atom_id res chain seq x y z
N MET A 1 7.33 -13.50 -26.37
CA MET A 1 8.40 -12.78 -25.69
C MET A 1 7.92 -12.43 -24.28
N ALA A 2 8.66 -12.83 -23.27
CA ALA A 2 8.37 -12.38 -21.90
C ALA A 2 8.56 -10.86 -21.85
N LYS A 3 7.52 -10.11 -21.45
CA LYS A 3 7.66 -8.68 -21.15
C LYS A 3 8.64 -8.56 -19.98
N GLY A 4 9.76 -7.86 -20.18
CA GLY A 4 10.70 -7.58 -19.10
C GLY A 4 10.06 -6.68 -18.04
N SER A 5 10.60 -6.70 -16.82
CA SER A 5 10.18 -5.78 -15.77
C SER A 5 10.40 -4.33 -16.21
N ARG A 6 9.40 -3.48 -15.98
CA ARG A 6 9.50 -2.05 -16.22
C ARG A 6 10.08 -1.38 -14.97
N ILE A 7 11.11 -0.55 -15.15
CA ILE A 7 11.73 0.19 -14.06
C ILE A 7 11.16 1.59 -13.99
N PHE A 8 10.76 2.01 -12.78
CA PHE A 8 10.33 3.36 -12.48
C PHE A 8 11.32 4.04 -11.54
N LYS A 9 11.68 5.28 -11.88
CA LYS A 9 12.42 6.19 -11.00
C LYS A 9 11.46 7.20 -10.43
N ILE A 10 11.35 7.25 -9.12
CA ILE A 10 10.29 7.97 -8.42
C ILE A 10 10.91 8.93 -7.41
N LYS A 11 10.55 10.19 -7.48
CA LYS A 11 10.71 11.13 -6.37
C LYS A 11 9.40 11.15 -5.60
N PHE A 12 9.43 10.69 -4.37
CA PHE A 12 8.24 10.56 -3.56
C PHE A 12 8.30 11.51 -2.37
N PHE A 13 7.39 12.48 -2.35
CA PHE A 13 7.26 13.47 -1.28
C PHE A 13 6.10 13.06 -0.37
N ILE A 14 6.41 12.86 0.90
CA ILE A 14 5.46 12.48 1.94
C ILE A 14 5.31 13.65 2.91
N SER A 15 4.08 14.09 3.13
CA SER A 15 3.71 15.07 4.14
C SER A 15 2.50 14.55 4.89
N ASP A 16 2.73 13.83 5.99
CA ASP A 16 1.69 13.30 6.86
C ASP A 16 1.63 14.16 8.12
N MET A 17 0.64 15.05 8.18
CA MET A 17 0.49 16.00 9.28
C MET A 17 0.11 15.30 10.59
N ASP A 18 -0.63 14.19 10.51
CA ASP A 18 -1.11 13.48 11.70
C ASP A 18 0.03 12.76 12.44
N ARG A 19 1.01 12.27 11.69
CA ARG A 19 2.18 11.57 12.22
C ARG A 19 3.42 12.45 12.34
N HIS A 20 3.34 13.71 11.91
CA HIS A 20 4.49 14.64 11.78
C HIS A 20 5.62 14.04 10.94
N CYS A 21 5.27 13.33 9.86
CA CYS A 21 6.20 12.67 8.96
C CYS A 21 6.34 13.48 7.66
N TYR A 22 7.53 14.03 7.42
CA TYR A 22 7.85 14.86 6.26
C TYR A 22 9.12 14.31 5.63
N GLU A 23 8.96 13.60 4.51
CA GLU A 23 10.07 12.86 3.90
C GLU A 23 10.10 13.05 2.39
N GLN A 24 11.30 12.95 1.84
CA GLN A 24 11.53 12.84 0.41
C GLN A 24 12.32 11.57 0.15
N LEU A 25 11.76 10.69 -0.67
CA LEU A 25 12.37 9.41 -1.03
C LEU A 25 12.70 9.40 -2.52
N ASP A 26 13.90 8.97 -2.86
CA ASP A 26 14.30 8.63 -4.22
C ASP A 26 14.24 7.10 -4.37
N LEU A 27 13.24 6.62 -5.11
CA LEU A 27 12.96 5.21 -5.25
C LEU A 27 13.26 4.72 -6.67
N THR A 28 13.79 3.51 -6.76
CA THR A 28 13.84 2.74 -8.02
C THR A 28 13.03 1.48 -7.82
N VAL A 29 11.91 1.37 -8.53
CA VAL A 29 10.95 0.27 -8.35
C VAL A 29 10.78 -0.49 -9.65
N ALA A 30 10.93 -1.81 -9.58
CA ALA A 30 10.63 -2.71 -10.68
C ALA A 30 9.16 -3.15 -10.62
N GLN A 31 8.41 -2.86 -11.68
CA GLN A 31 7.08 -3.43 -11.87
C GLN A 31 7.22 -4.82 -12.47
N HIS A 32 6.65 -5.82 -11.83
CA HIS A 32 6.59 -7.16 -12.42
C HIS A 32 5.67 -7.16 -13.65
N PRO A 33 5.96 -7.98 -14.70
CA PRO A 33 5.14 -8.02 -15.90
C PRO A 33 3.66 -8.35 -15.69
N SER A 34 3.33 -9.06 -14.60
CA SER A 34 1.95 -9.38 -14.22
C SER A 34 1.32 -8.38 -13.25
N GLU A 35 2.07 -7.36 -12.81
CA GLU A 35 1.57 -6.34 -11.89
C GLU A 35 0.90 -5.21 -12.66
N SER A 36 -0.32 -4.82 -12.27
CA SER A 36 -0.98 -3.66 -12.84
C SER A 36 -0.36 -2.36 -12.33
N LEU A 37 -0.54 -1.25 -13.07
CA LEU A 37 -0.08 0.07 -12.65
C LEU A 37 -0.84 0.56 -11.41
N GLU A 38 -2.12 0.20 -11.29
CA GLU A 38 -2.95 0.49 -10.12
C GLU A 38 -2.38 -0.18 -8.87
N ARG A 39 -1.93 -1.44 -8.99
CA ARG A 39 -1.28 -2.14 -7.87
C ARG A 39 0.03 -1.48 -7.48
N LEU A 40 0.86 -1.10 -8.46
CA LEU A 40 2.10 -0.38 -8.21
C LEU A 40 1.83 0.92 -7.45
N LEU A 41 0.85 1.72 -7.90
CA LEU A 41 0.48 2.96 -7.24
C LEU A 41 -0.08 2.71 -5.84
N ALA A 42 -0.95 1.73 -5.66
CA ALA A 42 -1.48 1.35 -4.34
C ALA A 42 -0.36 0.95 -3.37
N LYS A 43 0.67 0.23 -3.84
CA LYS A 43 1.86 -0.08 -3.02
C LYS A 43 2.64 1.18 -2.64
N LEU A 44 2.82 2.12 -3.56
CA LEU A 44 3.50 3.38 -3.26
C LEU A 44 2.72 4.19 -2.22
N LEU A 45 1.40 4.28 -2.36
CA LEU A 45 0.54 4.96 -1.37
C LEU A 45 0.60 4.28 0.00
N ALA A 46 0.55 2.94 0.03
CA ALA A 46 0.69 2.16 1.26
C ALA A 46 2.06 2.41 1.93
N LEU A 47 3.15 2.44 1.14
CA LEU A 47 4.48 2.78 1.65
C LEU A 47 4.49 4.17 2.31
N GLY A 48 3.93 5.19 1.63
CA GLY A 48 3.89 6.55 2.15
C GLY A 48 3.04 6.70 3.42
N LEU A 49 1.87 6.04 3.44
CA LEU A 49 0.95 6.07 4.57
C LEU A 49 1.46 5.37 5.83
N GLU A 50 2.27 4.34 5.66
CA GLU A 50 2.86 3.59 6.77
C GLU A 50 4.36 3.91 6.96
N TYR A 51 4.88 4.92 6.25
CA TYR A 51 6.31 5.20 6.23
C TYR A 51 6.89 5.38 7.64
N GLU A 52 7.93 4.63 7.88
CA GLU A 52 8.85 4.76 9.01
C GLU A 52 10.25 4.30 8.56
N PRO A 53 11.33 4.77 9.21
CA PRO A 53 12.68 4.36 8.86
C PRO A 53 12.85 2.84 8.87
N GLY A 54 13.39 2.30 7.78
CA GLY A 54 13.57 0.85 7.62
C GLY A 54 12.44 0.14 6.86
N LEU A 55 11.31 0.82 6.57
CA LEU A 55 10.25 0.26 5.74
C LEU A 55 10.74 0.09 4.30
N LYS A 56 10.54 -1.09 3.71
CA LYS A 56 11.06 -1.44 2.39
C LYS A 56 10.01 -2.17 1.55
N PHE A 57 10.15 -2.04 0.22
CA PHE A 57 9.48 -2.95 -0.71
C PHE A 57 10.06 -4.35 -0.62
N GLY A 58 9.19 -5.36 -0.74
CA GLY A 58 9.59 -6.74 -0.91
C GLY A 58 10.27 -6.98 -2.26
N ALA A 59 11.01 -8.08 -2.37
CA ALA A 59 11.86 -8.39 -3.52
C ALA A 59 11.10 -8.78 -4.80
N GLY A 60 9.77 -8.88 -4.77
CA GLY A 60 9.01 -9.24 -5.96
C GLY A 60 7.58 -9.66 -5.73
N VAL A 61 7.04 -10.44 -6.65
CA VAL A 61 5.65 -10.92 -6.69
C VAL A 61 5.52 -12.32 -6.09
N SER A 62 6.53 -12.79 -5.37
CA SER A 62 6.44 -14.05 -4.65
C SER A 62 5.30 -13.98 -3.64
N THR A 63 4.46 -15.00 -3.62
CA THR A 63 3.36 -15.10 -2.66
C THR A 63 3.85 -15.24 -1.21
N ASP A 64 5.13 -15.54 -1.03
CA ASP A 64 5.74 -15.75 0.28
C ASP A 64 6.36 -14.48 0.88
N ASP A 65 6.56 -13.44 0.05
CA ASP A 65 7.08 -12.15 0.50
C ASP A 65 5.99 -11.09 0.65
N ALA A 66 6.17 -10.20 1.64
CA ALA A 66 5.32 -9.03 1.75
C ALA A 66 5.56 -8.08 0.57
N PRO A 67 4.51 -7.43 0.04
CA PRO A 67 4.69 -6.30 -0.87
C PRO A 67 5.52 -5.18 -0.26
N ILE A 68 5.33 -4.93 1.04
CA ILE A 68 6.08 -3.96 1.85
C ILE A 68 6.25 -4.55 3.24
N TRP A 69 7.40 -4.36 3.84
CA TRP A 69 7.69 -4.89 5.19
C TRP A 69 8.64 -4.01 5.98
N LEU A 70 8.52 -4.10 7.29
CA LEU A 70 9.49 -3.61 8.27
C LEU A 70 10.07 -4.80 9.03
N ARG A 71 11.39 -4.88 9.13
CA ARG A 71 12.09 -5.89 9.94
C ARG A 71 12.88 -5.25 11.06
N ASN A 72 13.09 -5.99 12.13
CA ASN A 72 14.01 -5.62 13.19
C ASN A 72 15.46 -6.03 12.83
N ASP A 73 16.39 -5.76 13.74
CA ASP A 73 17.82 -6.10 13.57
C ASP A 73 18.09 -7.61 13.48
N TYR A 74 17.13 -8.43 13.88
CA TYR A 74 17.19 -9.91 13.79
C TYR A 74 16.50 -10.46 12.54
N GLU A 75 16.15 -9.59 11.58
CA GLU A 75 15.44 -9.93 10.36
C GLU A 75 14.00 -10.45 10.56
N ASP A 76 13.44 -10.33 11.79
CA ASP A 76 12.05 -10.66 12.04
C ASP A 76 11.10 -9.57 11.51
N VAL A 77 10.06 -9.97 10.77
CA VAL A 77 9.07 -9.04 10.25
C VAL A 77 8.22 -8.48 11.40
N GLN A 78 8.34 -7.19 11.64
CA GLN A 78 7.58 -6.44 12.65
C GLN A 78 6.27 -5.90 12.09
N HIS A 79 6.27 -5.51 10.82
CA HIS A 79 5.09 -5.01 10.14
C HIS A 79 5.04 -5.60 8.72
N TRP A 80 3.95 -6.30 8.42
CA TRP A 80 3.63 -6.82 7.09
C TRP A 80 2.55 -5.95 6.47
N ILE A 81 2.81 -5.37 5.31
CA ILE A 81 1.83 -4.57 4.59
C ILE A 81 1.48 -5.30 3.29
N GLU A 82 0.21 -5.67 3.18
CA GLU A 82 -0.37 -6.36 2.03
C GLU A 82 -1.19 -5.38 1.19
N VAL A 83 -1.32 -5.65 -0.10
CA VAL A 83 -2.04 -4.78 -1.04
C VAL A 83 -2.91 -5.62 -1.98
N GLY A 84 -4.18 -5.28 -2.08
CA GLY A 84 -5.15 -5.95 -2.94
C GLY A 84 -6.27 -6.65 -2.17
N GLN A 85 -6.75 -7.77 -2.68
CA GLN A 85 -7.76 -8.62 -2.06
C GLN A 85 -7.23 -10.06 -1.93
N PRO A 86 -6.33 -10.32 -0.97
CA PRO A 86 -5.84 -11.67 -0.71
C PRO A 86 -6.94 -12.56 -0.12
N ASP A 87 -6.78 -13.88 -0.24
CA ASP A 87 -7.72 -14.81 0.36
C ASP A 87 -7.66 -14.81 1.91
N LEU A 88 -8.75 -15.28 2.53
CA LEU A 88 -8.88 -15.31 3.99
C LEU A 88 -7.85 -16.21 4.68
N GLU A 89 -7.48 -17.31 4.04
CA GLU A 89 -6.49 -18.25 4.58
C GLU A 89 -5.13 -17.56 4.71
N ARG A 90 -4.70 -16.83 3.66
CA ARG A 90 -3.48 -16.03 3.68
C ARG A 90 -3.51 -14.99 4.80
N LEU A 91 -4.57 -14.20 4.89
CA LEU A 91 -4.70 -13.17 5.94
C LEU A 91 -4.71 -13.77 7.34
N GLY A 92 -5.35 -14.93 7.53
CA GLY A 92 -5.34 -15.65 8.78
C GLY A 92 -3.94 -16.12 9.19
N LYS A 93 -3.14 -16.63 8.24
CA LYS A 93 -1.74 -17.02 8.46
C LYS A 93 -0.89 -15.81 8.82
N LEU A 94 -1.03 -14.71 8.11
CA LEU A 94 -0.28 -13.47 8.37
C LEU A 94 -0.62 -12.91 9.75
N ASN A 95 -1.91 -12.86 10.12
CA ASN A 95 -2.35 -12.39 11.43
C ASN A 95 -1.82 -13.22 12.59
N LYS A 96 -1.60 -14.53 12.40
CA LYS A 96 -0.99 -15.41 13.42
C LYS A 96 0.51 -15.20 13.52
N ARG A 97 1.19 -15.00 12.38
CA ARG A 97 2.65 -15.00 12.27
C ARG A 97 3.30 -13.67 12.63
N HIS A 98 2.65 -12.55 12.28
CA HIS A 98 3.25 -11.22 12.41
C HIS A 98 2.55 -10.37 13.48
N PRO A 99 3.30 -9.51 14.20
CA PRO A 99 2.71 -8.66 15.24
C PRO A 99 1.79 -7.57 14.68
N LYS A 100 2.10 -7.05 13.50
CA LYS A 100 1.30 -6.04 12.79
C LYS A 100 1.09 -6.46 11.34
N VAL A 101 -0.16 -6.43 10.89
CA VAL A 101 -0.54 -6.63 9.49
C VAL A 101 -1.43 -5.49 9.06
N THR A 102 -1.09 -4.84 7.96
CA THR A 102 -1.96 -3.84 7.33
C THR A 102 -2.30 -4.30 5.93
N LEU A 103 -3.56 -4.22 5.56
CA LEU A 103 -4.04 -4.48 4.21
C LEU A 103 -4.59 -3.19 3.61
N TYR A 104 -4.05 -2.79 2.47
CA TYR A 104 -4.61 -1.76 1.62
C TYR A 104 -5.36 -2.40 0.47
N THR A 105 -6.69 -2.34 0.52
CA THR A 105 -7.56 -2.81 -0.56
C THR A 105 -7.92 -1.66 -1.50
N TYR A 106 -8.10 -1.94 -2.78
CA TYR A 106 -8.41 -0.98 -3.83
C TYR A 106 -9.12 -1.66 -5.00
N GLY A 107 -9.62 -0.87 -5.93
CA GLY A 107 -10.28 -1.36 -7.14
C GLY A 107 -11.79 -1.55 -6.98
N ALA A 108 -12.49 -1.66 -8.11
CA ALA A 108 -13.96 -1.69 -8.15
C ALA A 108 -14.60 -2.83 -7.33
N ASN A 109 -13.86 -3.92 -7.10
CA ASN A 109 -14.35 -5.07 -6.32
C ASN A 109 -14.06 -4.98 -4.81
N ALA A 110 -13.32 -3.98 -4.34
CA ALA A 110 -12.89 -3.88 -2.94
C ALA A 110 -14.07 -3.84 -1.97
N HIS A 111 -15.10 -3.05 -2.29
CA HIS A 111 -16.30 -2.95 -1.46
C HIS A 111 -17.08 -4.27 -1.41
N ARG A 112 -17.26 -4.95 -2.55
CA ARG A 112 -17.91 -6.27 -2.62
C ARG A 112 -17.14 -7.30 -1.81
N TRP A 113 -15.83 -7.33 -1.97
CA TRP A 113 -14.94 -8.23 -1.24
C TRP A 113 -15.05 -8.01 0.28
N TRP A 114 -15.06 -6.75 0.73
CA TRP A 114 -15.27 -6.41 2.14
C TRP A 114 -16.63 -6.88 2.66
N ASN A 115 -17.72 -6.59 1.93
CA ASN A 115 -19.07 -7.03 2.32
C ASN A 115 -19.17 -8.56 2.44
N GLN A 116 -18.43 -9.28 1.62
CA GLN A 116 -18.42 -10.74 1.62
C GLN A 116 -17.57 -11.33 2.76
N HIS A 117 -16.48 -10.69 3.13
CA HIS A 117 -15.46 -11.25 4.02
C HIS A 117 -15.29 -10.49 5.34
N GLY A 118 -15.86 -9.32 5.49
CA GLY A 118 -15.64 -8.42 6.64
C GLY A 118 -15.93 -9.06 7.99
N ALA A 119 -16.98 -9.88 8.09
CA ALA A 119 -17.31 -10.59 9.32
C ALA A 119 -16.19 -11.55 9.76
N ALA A 120 -15.61 -12.31 8.83
CA ALA A 120 -14.48 -13.20 9.12
C ALA A 120 -13.19 -12.41 9.41
N LEU A 121 -12.96 -11.31 8.70
CA LEU A 121 -11.78 -10.46 8.87
C LEU A 121 -11.78 -9.75 10.23
N SER A 122 -12.93 -9.38 10.76
CA SER A 122 -13.06 -8.70 12.06
C SER A 122 -12.53 -9.54 13.24
N ALA A 123 -12.41 -10.86 13.08
CA ALA A 123 -11.78 -11.74 14.06
C ALA A 123 -10.24 -11.64 14.08
N LEU A 124 -9.63 -11.07 13.03
CA LEU A 124 -8.18 -10.95 12.88
C LEU A 124 -7.67 -9.68 13.59
N LYS A 125 -7.39 -9.79 14.89
CA LYS A 125 -7.11 -8.62 15.77
C LYS A 125 -5.83 -7.84 15.43
N ARG A 126 -4.89 -8.46 14.72
CA ARG A 126 -3.63 -7.80 14.29
C ARG A 126 -3.73 -7.21 12.88
N LEU A 127 -4.88 -7.37 12.22
CA LEU A 127 -5.13 -6.86 10.88
C LEU A 127 -5.79 -5.48 10.94
N LYS A 128 -5.08 -4.48 10.45
CA LYS A 128 -5.65 -3.18 10.06
C LYS A 128 -6.03 -3.26 8.59
N LEU A 129 -7.22 -2.78 8.22
CA LEU A 129 -7.70 -2.78 6.84
C LEU A 129 -8.16 -1.39 6.42
N VAL A 130 -7.57 -0.91 5.35
CA VAL A 130 -7.84 0.41 4.77
C VAL A 130 -8.24 0.24 3.30
N GLN A 131 -9.30 0.89 2.90
CA GLN A 131 -9.72 0.95 1.50
C GLN A 131 -9.26 2.27 0.87
N LEU A 132 -8.62 2.17 -0.30
CA LEU A 132 -8.26 3.28 -1.17
C LEU A 132 -9.35 3.46 -2.23
N GLU A 133 -9.68 4.70 -2.56
CA GLU A 133 -10.68 5.01 -3.59
C GLU A 133 -10.14 4.68 -4.99
N SER A 134 -10.91 3.92 -5.75
CA SER A 134 -10.52 3.43 -7.08
C SER A 134 -10.37 4.55 -8.10
N GLU A 135 -11.29 5.50 -8.09
CA GLU A 135 -11.34 6.61 -9.05
C GLU A 135 -10.09 7.48 -8.97
N ALA A 136 -9.59 7.73 -7.76
CA ALA A 136 -8.37 8.50 -7.56
C ALA A 136 -7.14 7.75 -8.09
N ILE A 137 -7.06 6.44 -7.85
CA ILE A 137 -5.98 5.59 -8.39
C ILE A 137 -6.02 5.57 -9.92
N GLU A 138 -7.20 5.35 -10.51
CA GLU A 138 -7.38 5.31 -11.97
C GLU A 138 -7.03 6.64 -12.64
N LEU A 139 -7.31 7.76 -11.97
CA LEU A 139 -6.92 9.07 -12.45
C LEU A 139 -5.41 9.27 -12.43
N LEU A 140 -4.77 8.99 -11.30
CA LEU A 140 -3.33 9.19 -11.12
C LEU A 140 -2.50 8.29 -12.02
N VAL A 141 -2.92 7.06 -12.27
CA VAL A 141 -2.22 6.11 -13.16
C VAL A 141 -2.02 6.67 -14.56
N LYS A 142 -2.90 7.55 -15.04
CA LYS A 142 -2.77 8.21 -16.36
C LYS A 142 -1.54 9.11 -16.44
N GLY A 143 -1.03 9.60 -15.33
CA GLY A 143 0.18 10.42 -15.25
C GLY A 143 1.49 9.61 -15.17
N LEU A 144 1.44 8.29 -15.09
CA LEU A 144 2.63 7.45 -14.92
C LEU A 144 3.53 7.47 -16.15
N SER A 145 4.81 7.73 -15.92
CA SER A 145 5.91 7.67 -16.90
C SER A 145 7.09 6.92 -16.27
N ALA A 146 8.14 6.64 -17.04
CA ALA A 146 9.32 5.93 -16.54
C ALA A 146 10.02 6.62 -15.36
N GLY A 147 9.94 7.96 -15.32
CA GLY A 147 10.32 8.77 -14.17
C GLY A 147 9.16 9.68 -13.80
N PHE A 148 8.78 9.73 -12.52
CA PHE A 148 7.69 10.57 -12.06
C PHE A 148 7.91 11.09 -10.63
N GLU A 149 7.22 12.18 -10.33
CA GLU A 149 7.10 12.71 -8.98
C GLU A 149 5.74 12.30 -8.40
N LEU A 150 5.76 11.76 -7.19
CA LEU A 150 4.57 11.43 -6.42
C LEU A 150 4.54 12.30 -5.16
N GLN A 151 3.43 12.94 -4.92
CA GLN A 151 3.18 13.73 -3.72
C GLN A 151 2.03 13.12 -2.94
N LEU A 152 2.22 12.92 -1.64
CA LEU A 152 1.22 12.43 -0.71
C LEU A 152 1.15 13.42 0.45
N ASN A 153 0.05 14.14 0.53
CA ASN A 153 -0.23 15.04 1.66
C ASN A 153 -1.44 14.48 2.41
N ARG A 154 -1.24 14.13 3.68
CA ARG A 154 -2.29 13.62 4.56
C ARG A 154 -2.66 14.63 5.61
N GLN A 155 -3.96 14.81 5.77
CA GLN A 155 -4.55 15.56 6.89
C GLN A 155 -5.82 14.82 7.31
N GLU A 156 -5.81 14.26 8.51
CA GLU A 156 -6.88 13.42 9.04
C GLU A 156 -7.15 12.21 8.11
N ASP A 157 -8.38 12.06 7.62
CA ASP A 157 -8.77 11.00 6.69
C ASP A 157 -8.66 11.41 5.21
N ALA A 158 -8.26 12.64 4.94
CA ALA A 158 -8.09 13.15 3.58
C ALA A 158 -6.66 12.99 3.09
N LEU A 159 -6.51 12.53 1.86
CA LEU A 159 -5.27 12.52 1.10
C LEU A 159 -5.38 13.44 -0.10
N TYR A 160 -4.42 14.33 -0.24
CA TYR A 160 -4.22 15.15 -1.43
C TYR A 160 -3.00 14.59 -2.17
N LEU A 161 -3.23 14.06 -3.35
CA LEU A 161 -2.26 13.31 -4.12
C LEU A 161 -1.90 14.05 -5.40
N GLY A 162 -0.62 14.08 -5.74
CA GLY A 162 -0.12 14.58 -7.01
C GLY A 162 0.78 13.53 -7.67
N LEU A 163 0.59 13.28 -8.95
CA LEU A 163 1.46 12.44 -9.76
C LEU A 163 1.72 13.15 -11.09
N ASN A 164 2.89 13.74 -11.23
CA ASN A 164 3.20 14.65 -12.33
C ASN A 164 2.09 15.73 -12.48
N ASP A 165 1.42 15.77 -13.63
CA ASP A 165 0.34 16.73 -13.92
C ASP A 165 -1.04 16.30 -13.41
N GLN A 166 -1.17 15.09 -12.86
CA GLN A 166 -2.43 14.57 -12.32
C GLN A 166 -2.56 14.91 -10.84
N GLN A 167 -3.74 15.30 -10.42
CA GLN A 167 -4.07 15.55 -9.02
C GLN A 167 -5.36 14.84 -8.65
N ALA A 168 -5.40 14.29 -7.45
CA ALA A 168 -6.58 13.63 -6.90
C ALA A 168 -6.70 13.90 -5.40
N GLU A 169 -7.94 13.98 -4.95
CA GLU A 169 -8.28 13.90 -3.52
C GLU A 169 -8.89 12.54 -3.26
N MET A 170 -8.53 11.94 -2.13
CA MET A 170 -9.00 10.62 -1.71
C MET A 170 -9.30 10.65 -0.23
N LYS A 171 -10.37 9.97 0.20
CA LYS A 171 -10.60 9.65 1.60
C LYS A 171 -10.02 8.29 1.95
N LEU A 172 -9.37 8.22 3.11
CA LEU A 172 -8.97 6.95 3.71
C LEU A 172 -10.16 6.35 4.45
N LEU A 173 -10.63 5.20 4.00
CA LEU A 173 -11.68 4.47 4.70
C LEU A 173 -11.04 3.34 5.51
N CYS A 174 -10.89 3.56 6.81
CA CYS A 174 -10.45 2.50 7.72
C CYS A 174 -11.63 1.57 8.02
N LEU A 175 -11.65 0.41 7.38
CA LEU A 175 -12.70 -0.62 7.55
C LEU A 175 -12.50 -1.43 8.83
N GLN A 176 -11.24 -1.60 9.26
CA GLN A 176 -10.87 -2.30 10.48
C GLN A 176 -9.63 -1.65 11.09
N PRO A 177 -9.69 -1.14 12.32
CA PRO A 177 -8.56 -0.45 12.95
C PRO A 177 -7.39 -1.38 13.31
N GLY A 178 -7.66 -2.66 13.53
CA GLY A 178 -6.64 -3.66 13.84
C GLY A 178 -5.91 -3.39 15.16
N TRP A 179 -4.60 -3.60 15.14
CA TRP A 179 -3.72 -3.28 16.26
C TRP A 179 -3.80 -1.78 16.60
N GLN A 180 -3.98 -1.48 17.87
CA GLN A 180 -3.81 -0.11 18.39
C GLN A 180 -2.37 0.04 18.87
N ALA A 181 -1.78 1.16 18.51
CA ALA A 181 -0.44 1.51 18.99
C ALA A 181 -0.45 1.77 20.50
#